data_5b008701fb8a0ded0d3253eb838a7237
#
_entry.id   5b008701fb8a0ded0d3253eb838a7237
#
_cell.length_a   1.000
_cell.length_b   1.000
_cell.length_c   1.000
_cell.angle_alpha   90.00
_cell.angle_beta   90.00
_cell.angle_gamma   90.00
#
_symmetry.space_group_name_H-M   'P 1'
#
loop_
_entity.id
_entity.type
_entity.pdbx_description
1 polymer ?
#
loop_
_entity_poly.entity_id
_entity_poly.type
_entity_poly.pdbx_seq_one_letter_code
_entity_poly.pdbx_strand_id
1 'polypeptide(L)'
;MKICILGLGVIGTTYGYVFQKAGHQIEHLVRENKKQNVPAKLNITILDGRYDNKGEEKTDTYTVNLAKPDTSYDFILLSVSCGKIKDAIATLSQNNITGSLILFCNF
;
A
#
# COMPACT_ATOMS: atom_id res chain seq x y z
N MET A 1 -12.62 -0.15 -6.71
CA MET A 1 -12.13 1.19 -6.32
C MET A 1 -10.66 1.31 -6.69
N LYS A 2 -10.21 2.53 -6.85
CA LYS A 2 -8.81 2.83 -7.11
C LYS A 2 -8.17 3.37 -5.83
N ILE A 3 -7.16 2.67 -5.33
CA ILE A 3 -6.57 2.94 -4.01
C ILE A 3 -5.07 3.17 -4.17
N CYS A 4 -4.58 4.25 -3.58
CA CYS A 4 -3.16 4.54 -3.50
C CYS A 4 -2.66 4.19 -2.10
N ILE A 5 -1.53 3.51 -2.02
CA ILE A 5 -0.87 3.19 -0.75
C ILE A 5 0.50 3.85 -0.75
N LEU A 6 0.79 4.60 0.32
CA LEU A 6 2.08 5.26 0.44
C LEU A 6 3.12 4.27 0.96
N GLY A 7 4.12 4.00 0.13
CA GLY A 7 5.21 3.09 0.46
C GLY A 7 4.91 1.62 0.23
N LEU A 8 5.87 0.77 0.56
CA LEU A 8 5.80 -0.69 0.44
C LEU A 8 6.08 -1.38 1.78
N GLY A 9 5.68 -0.74 2.88
CA GLY A 9 5.82 -1.32 4.21
C GLY A 9 4.90 -2.52 4.43
N VAL A 10 5.10 -3.23 5.53
CA VAL A 10 4.39 -4.47 5.85
C VAL A 10 2.87 -4.24 5.89
N ILE A 11 2.42 -3.21 6.61
CA ILE A 11 0.99 -2.93 6.77
C ILE A 11 0.36 -2.55 5.42
N GLY A 12 0.97 -1.63 4.70
CA GLY A 12 0.46 -1.19 3.40
C GLY A 12 0.41 -2.32 2.38
N THR A 13 1.44 -3.15 2.33
CA THR A 13 1.50 -4.29 1.41
C THR A 13 0.45 -5.34 1.76
N THR A 14 0.21 -5.58 3.05
CA THR A 14 -0.83 -6.51 3.50
C THR A 14 -2.21 -6.06 3.06
N TYR A 15 -2.56 -4.80 3.28
CA TYR A 15 -3.83 -4.26 2.83
C TYR A 15 -3.92 -4.22 1.31
N GLY A 16 -2.83 -3.86 0.63
CA GLY A 16 -2.77 -3.88 -0.83
C GLY A 16 -3.09 -5.24 -1.41
N TYR A 17 -2.49 -6.29 -0.83
CA TYR A 17 -2.76 -7.66 -1.23
C TYR A 17 -4.23 -8.03 -1.06
N VAL A 18 -4.80 -7.76 0.11
CA VAL A 18 -6.20 -8.09 0.41
C VAL A 18 -7.15 -7.36 -0.55
N PHE A 19 -6.95 -6.08 -0.76
CA PHE A 19 -7.81 -5.28 -1.64
C PHE A 19 -7.63 -5.66 -3.11
N GLN A 20 -6.42 -5.98 -3.55
CA GLN A 20 -6.18 -6.43 -4.92
C GLN A 20 -6.88 -7.77 -5.19
N LYS A 21 -6.86 -8.69 -4.23
CA LYS A 21 -7.61 -9.95 -4.31
C LYS A 21 -9.12 -9.73 -4.38
N ALA A 22 -9.61 -8.67 -3.75
CA ALA A 22 -11.03 -8.31 -3.80
C ALA A 22 -11.43 -7.59 -5.11
N GLY A 23 -10.48 -7.37 -6.03
CA GLY A 23 -10.76 -6.78 -7.32
C GLY A 23 -10.52 -5.28 -7.42
N HIS A 24 -9.93 -4.66 -6.41
CA HIS A 24 -9.60 -3.23 -6.45
C HIS A 24 -8.27 -2.97 -7.14
N GLN A 25 -8.16 -1.80 -7.75
CA GLN A 25 -6.92 -1.36 -8.38
C GLN A 25 -6.03 -0.71 -7.32
N ILE A 26 -4.86 -1.30 -7.07
CA ILE A 26 -3.94 -0.83 -6.03
C ILE A 26 -2.66 -0.32 -6.68
N GLU A 27 -2.26 0.89 -6.30
CA GLU A 27 -1.01 1.50 -6.74
C GLU A 27 -0.25 2.04 -5.54
N HIS A 28 1.06 1.89 -5.53
CA HIS A 28 1.93 2.33 -4.45
C HIS A 28 2.69 3.58 -4.85
N LEU A 29 2.64 4.60 -4.00
CA LEU A 29 3.47 5.79 -4.16
C LEU A 29 4.75 5.59 -3.37
N VAL A 30 5.88 5.56 -4.07
CA VAL A 30 7.20 5.43 -3.47
C VAL A 30 8.03 6.66 -3.78
N ARG A 31 9.05 6.92 -2.96
CA ARG A 31 9.94 8.04 -3.17
C ARG A 31 10.70 7.86 -4.47
N GLU A 32 11.00 8.97 -5.14
CA GLU A 32 11.67 8.96 -6.44
C GLU A 32 13.00 8.19 -6.43
N ASN A 33 13.78 8.34 -5.37
CA ASN A 33 15.06 7.65 -5.23
C ASN A 33 14.94 6.14 -4.99
N LYS A 34 13.73 5.65 -4.70
CA LYS A 34 13.47 4.22 -4.45
C LYS A 34 12.76 3.53 -5.60
N LYS A 35 12.26 4.27 -6.58
CA LYS A 35 11.49 3.70 -7.69
C LYS A 35 12.26 2.66 -8.48
N GLN A 36 13.55 2.84 -8.64
CA GLN A 36 14.41 1.92 -9.41
C GLN A 36 14.58 0.56 -8.74
N ASN A 37 14.39 0.50 -7.43
CA ASN A 37 14.59 -0.71 -6.64
C ASN A 37 13.28 -1.41 -6.28
N VAL A 38 12.15 -0.94 -6.82
CA VAL A 38 10.85 -1.55 -6.54
C VAL A 38 10.68 -2.79 -7.42
N PRO A 39 10.48 -3.97 -6.82
CA PRO A 39 10.20 -5.16 -7.61
C PRO A 39 8.80 -5.10 -8.21
N ALA A 40 8.63 -5.69 -9.39
CA ALA A 40 7.32 -5.77 -10.03
C ALA A 40 6.37 -6.70 -9.27
N LYS A 41 6.92 -7.68 -8.55
CA LYS A 41 6.15 -8.66 -7.78
C LYS A 41 6.84 -8.94 -6.45
N LEU A 42 6.02 -9.13 -5.43
CA LEU A 42 6.47 -9.53 -4.09
C LEU A 42 5.87 -10.88 -3.74
N ASN A 43 6.68 -11.75 -3.13
CA ASN A 43 6.17 -12.99 -2.55
C ASN A 43 5.65 -12.68 -1.15
N ILE A 44 4.40 -13.02 -0.91
CA ILE A 44 3.73 -12.78 0.37
C ILE A 44 3.42 -14.11 1.01
N THR A 45 3.86 -14.28 2.25
CA THR A 45 3.49 -15.43 3.06
C THR A 45 2.39 -15.04 4.01
N ILE A 46 1.27 -15.76 3.95
CA ILE A 46 0.09 -15.47 4.73
C ILE A 46 -0.19 -16.63 5.65
N LEU A 47 -0.37 -16.31 6.93
CA LEU A 47 -0.86 -17.26 7.94
C LEU A 47 -2.32 -16.93 8.20
N ASP A 48 -3.23 -17.77 7.68
CA ASP A 48 -4.66 -17.56 7.82
C ASP A 48 -5.24 -18.59 8.79
N GLY A 49 -5.53 -18.14 10.00
CA GLY A 49 -6.10 -18.98 11.06
C GLY A 49 -7.63 -19.00 11.10
N ARG A 50 -8.31 -18.37 10.15
CA ARG A 50 -9.79 -18.27 10.18
C ARG A 50 -10.51 -19.60 10.02
N TYR A 51 -9.92 -20.51 9.28
CA TYR A 51 -10.53 -21.81 8.95
C TYR A 51 -9.88 -22.98 9.66
N ASP A 52 -8.75 -22.76 10.31
CA ASP A 52 -7.99 -23.78 11.00
C ASP A 52 -7.29 -23.15 12.20
N ASN A 53 -7.46 -23.77 13.38
CA ASN A 53 -6.83 -23.30 14.61
C ASN A 53 -5.30 -23.29 14.54
N LYS A 54 -4.72 -24.04 13.61
CA LYS A 54 -3.27 -24.10 13.41
C LYS A 54 -2.77 -23.08 12.39
N GLY A 55 -3.68 -22.55 11.55
CA GLY A 55 -3.35 -21.67 10.45
C GLY A 55 -2.49 -22.34 9.39
N GLU A 56 -2.88 -22.29 8.14
CA GLU A 56 -2.05 -22.74 7.04
C GLU A 56 -1.22 -21.59 6.51
N GLU A 57 0.07 -21.82 6.35
CA GLU A 57 0.97 -20.87 5.72
C GLU A 57 0.80 -20.98 4.21
N LYS A 58 0.34 -19.89 3.60
CA LYS A 58 0.19 -19.80 2.14
C LYS A 58 1.14 -18.76 1.60
N THR A 59 1.79 -19.11 0.49
CA THR A 59 2.62 -18.16 -0.26
C THR A 59 1.88 -17.76 -1.52
N ASP A 60 1.80 -16.46 -1.77
CA ASP A 60 1.18 -15.91 -2.96
C ASP A 60 2.04 -14.78 -3.50
N THR A 61 1.77 -14.38 -4.72
CA THR A 61 2.49 -13.30 -5.38
C THR A 61 1.61 -12.06 -5.41
N TYR A 62 2.17 -10.93 -4.97
CA TYR A 62 1.53 -9.63 -5.03
C TYR A 62 2.14 -8.81 -6.17
N THR A 63 1.32 -8.37 -7.10
CA THR A 63 1.75 -7.49 -8.19
C THR A 63 1.84 -6.06 -7.70
N VAL A 64 3.02 -5.46 -7.81
CA VAL A 64 3.27 -4.10 -7.38
C VAL A 64 3.08 -3.15 -8.58
N ASN A 65 2.10 -2.26 -8.47
CA ASN A 65 1.88 -1.20 -9.43
C ASN A 65 2.27 0.13 -8.78
N LEU A 66 2.99 0.97 -9.52
CA LEU A 66 3.39 2.28 -9.01
C LEU A 66 2.32 3.32 -9.28
N ALA A 67 2.10 4.20 -8.30
CA ALA A 67 1.20 5.33 -8.45
C ALA A 67 1.77 6.33 -9.45
N LYS A 68 0.88 6.96 -10.21
CA LYS A 68 1.22 7.97 -11.21
C LYS A 68 0.90 9.35 -10.68
N PRO A 69 1.72 10.37 -11.02
CA PRO A 69 1.38 11.76 -10.71
C PRO A 69 0.06 12.18 -11.36
N ASP A 70 -0.53 13.23 -10.84
CA ASP A 70 -1.75 13.84 -11.39
C ASP A 70 -2.93 12.87 -11.45
N THR A 71 -3.06 12.01 -10.41
CA THR A 71 -4.07 10.96 -10.36
C THR A 71 -4.99 11.19 -9.17
N SER A 72 -6.29 10.94 -9.37
CA SER A 72 -7.29 10.94 -8.32
C SER A 72 -7.61 9.50 -7.91
N TYR A 73 -7.57 9.23 -6.61
CA TYR A 73 -7.87 7.92 -6.04
C TYR A 73 -9.11 8.01 -5.17
N ASP A 74 -9.83 6.91 -5.02
CA ASP A 74 -10.95 6.84 -4.08
C ASP A 74 -10.45 6.92 -2.64
N PHE A 75 -9.38 6.20 -2.33
CA PHE A 75 -8.75 6.23 -1.02
C PHE A 75 -7.23 6.27 -1.14
N ILE A 76 -6.61 6.90 -0.15
CA ILE A 76 -5.16 6.93 0.01
C ILE A 76 -4.84 6.40 1.41
N LEU A 77 -4.11 5.28 1.49
CA LEU A 77 -3.72 4.68 2.75
C LEU A 77 -2.34 5.17 3.17
N LEU A 78 -2.26 5.77 4.35
CA LEU A 78 -1.02 6.24 4.94
C LEU A 78 -0.68 5.36 6.14
N SER A 79 0.32 4.50 5.97
CA SER A 79 0.86 3.66 7.04
C SER A 79 2.25 4.19 7.42
N VAL A 80 2.27 5.27 8.17
CA VAL A 80 3.51 5.95 8.56
C VAL A 80 3.49 6.26 10.04
N SER A 81 4.67 6.45 10.64
CA SER A 81 4.75 6.89 12.02
C SER A 81 4.22 8.33 12.15
N CYS A 82 3.73 8.66 13.33
CA CYS A 82 3.11 9.95 13.61
C CYS A 82 4.00 11.13 13.19
N GLY A 83 5.31 11.06 13.44
CA GLY A 83 6.25 12.11 13.08
C GLY A 83 6.50 12.28 11.57
N LYS A 84 6.00 11.35 10.73
CA LYS A 84 6.19 11.39 9.28
C LYS A 84 4.93 11.70 8.48
N ILE A 85 3.81 11.97 9.15
CA ILE A 85 2.56 12.30 8.46
C ILE A 85 2.73 13.54 7.57
N LYS A 86 3.42 14.54 8.08
CA LYS A 86 3.66 15.79 7.37
C LYS A 86 4.41 15.57 6.06
N ASP A 87 5.47 14.75 6.10
CA ASP A 87 6.26 14.40 4.92
C ASP A 87 5.43 13.59 3.92
N ALA A 88 4.59 12.69 4.41
CA ALA A 88 3.71 11.90 3.58
C ALA A 88 2.72 12.77 2.81
N ILE A 89 2.09 13.72 3.50
CA ILE A 89 1.16 14.66 2.88
C ILE A 89 1.88 15.54 1.85
N ALA A 90 3.10 15.99 2.16
CA ALA A 90 3.90 16.76 1.22
C ALA A 90 4.22 15.95 -0.04
N THR A 91 4.54 14.67 0.10
CA THR A 91 4.81 13.79 -1.05
C THR A 91 3.57 13.65 -1.94
N LEU A 92 2.40 13.47 -1.35
CA LEU A 92 1.14 13.41 -2.11
C LEU A 92 0.89 14.71 -2.86
N SER A 93 1.08 15.84 -2.20
CA SER A 93 0.89 17.16 -2.80
C SER A 93 1.86 17.42 -3.96
N GLN A 94 3.12 17.06 -3.80
CA GLN A 94 4.15 17.22 -4.83
C GLN A 94 3.85 16.40 -6.08
N ASN A 95 3.19 15.26 -5.93
CA ASN A 95 2.79 14.40 -7.04
C ASN A 95 1.37 14.68 -7.54
N ASN A 96 0.71 15.66 -6.96
CA ASN A 96 -0.68 16.01 -7.28
C ASN A 96 -1.62 14.80 -7.21
N ILE A 97 -1.52 14.07 -6.12
CA ILE A 97 -2.37 12.90 -5.85
C ILE A 97 -3.45 13.30 -4.87
N THR A 98 -4.70 13.04 -5.23
CA THR A 98 -5.87 13.41 -4.44
C THR A 98 -6.71 12.18 -4.11
N GLY A 99 -7.44 12.24 -3.00
CA GLY A 99 -8.31 11.16 -2.53
C GLY A 99 -8.61 11.30 -1.05
N SER A 100 -9.49 10.44 -0.54
CA SER A 100 -9.81 10.39 0.88
C SER A 100 -8.70 9.67 1.64
N LEU A 101 -8.20 10.29 2.71
CA LEU A 101 -7.09 9.74 3.48
C LEU A 101 -7.57 8.77 4.54
N ILE A 102 -6.90 7.63 4.64
CA ILE A 102 -7.06 6.68 5.75
C ILE A 102 -5.71 6.55 6.42
N LEU A 103 -5.67 6.86 7.71
CA LEU A 103 -4.44 6.87 8.49
C LEU A 103 -4.31 5.63 9.36
N PHE A 104 -3.20 4.95 9.23
CA PHE A 104 -2.78 3.87 10.13
C PHE A 104 -1.52 4.34 10.83
N CYS A 105 -1.66 5.01 11.97
CA CYS A 105 -0.47 5.44 12.70
C CYS A 105 -0.61 5.19 14.20
N ASN A 106 0.53 4.96 14.84
CA ASN A 106 0.63 4.85 16.28
C ASN A 106 0.92 6.22 16.87
N PHE A 107 0.13 6.60 17.84
CA PHE A 107 0.30 7.84 18.58
C PHE A 107 0.97 7.60 19.92
#